data_c4e3f3ddb4169a1bd962490d260aded2
#
_entry.id   c4e3f3ddb4169a1bd962490d260aded2
#
_cell.length_a   1.000
_cell.length_b   1.000
_cell.length_c   1.000
_cell.angle_alpha   90.00
_cell.angle_beta   90.00
_cell.angle_gamma   90.00
#
_symmetry.space_group_name_H-M   'P 1'
#
loop_
_entity.id
_entity.type
_entity.pdbx_description
1 polymer ?
#
loop_
_entity_poly.entity_id
_entity_poly.type
_entity_poly.pdbx_seq_one_letter_code
_entity_poly.pdbx_strand_id
1 'polypeptide(L)'
;FLFPLLMTTVLIPARIVLGVFLVLDNIIPFLTTPMQGSGVAYGAHIGGFLAGLSLAYAVDRLPGLLHLRTSAPKVAKHRTDLVSAITDIVQSVDHGELAHAAHRYLQLENSRQRGQLATSKVIVIGNHLLENGHPDLALTVFRRLIAERPGDVGLDRAYLGAGKAMMHKARGATSAYHYFLAAIDLAQSQELIREAQYYLHMIEQKD
;
A
#
# COMPACT_ATOMS: atom_id res chain seq x y z
N PHE A 1 -38.51 8.90 -17.39
CA PHE A 1 -37.35 8.92 -18.26
C PHE A 1 -36.15 9.13 -17.38
N LEU A 2 -35.44 8.01 -17.05
CA LEU A 2 -34.19 8.02 -16.31
C LEU A 2 -33.05 8.30 -17.28
N PHE A 3 -32.34 9.40 -17.04
CA PHE A 3 -31.04 9.59 -17.62
C PHE A 3 -30.03 8.67 -16.88
N PRO A 4 -29.35 7.75 -17.57
CA PRO A 4 -28.18 7.12 -17.00
C PRO A 4 -27.07 8.17 -17.00
N LEU A 5 -26.81 8.79 -15.85
CA LEU A 5 -25.62 9.59 -15.64
C LEU A 5 -24.42 8.65 -15.80
N LEU A 6 -23.74 8.77 -16.93
CA LEU A 6 -22.43 8.18 -17.15
C LEU A 6 -21.50 8.78 -16.07
N MET A 7 -21.30 8.05 -14.97
CA MET A 7 -20.23 8.31 -14.03
C MET A 7 -18.90 7.92 -14.68
N THR A 8 -18.42 8.75 -15.60
CA THR A 8 -17.08 8.62 -16.11
C THR A 8 -16.15 9.21 -15.06
N THR A 9 -15.43 8.37 -14.33
CA THR A 9 -14.40 8.82 -13.40
C THR A 9 -13.22 9.35 -14.21
N VAL A 10 -13.11 10.67 -14.33
CA VAL A 10 -11.97 11.32 -14.98
C VAL A 10 -10.87 11.47 -13.94
N LEU A 11 -9.77 10.74 -14.13
CA LEU A 11 -8.56 10.87 -13.31
C LEU A 11 -7.82 12.15 -13.73
N ILE A 12 -8.09 13.26 -13.03
CA ILE A 12 -7.39 14.52 -13.23
C ILE A 12 -6.18 14.53 -12.28
N PRO A 13 -4.94 14.77 -12.77
CA PRO A 13 -3.78 14.93 -11.90
C PRO A 13 -3.99 16.05 -10.89
N ALA A 14 -3.72 15.78 -9.62
CA ALA A 14 -3.93 16.73 -8.51
C ALA A 14 -3.30 18.11 -8.75
N ARG A 15 -2.16 18.16 -9.46
CA ARG A 15 -1.49 19.39 -9.87
C ARG A 15 -2.34 20.30 -10.77
N ILE A 16 -3.20 19.74 -11.64
CA ILE A 16 -4.09 20.51 -12.51
C ILE A 16 -5.22 21.08 -11.66
N VAL A 17 -5.84 20.27 -10.81
CA VAL A 17 -6.90 20.71 -9.89
C VAL A 17 -6.39 21.85 -9.00
N LEU A 18 -5.20 21.68 -8.41
CA LEU A 18 -4.57 22.68 -7.55
C LEU A 18 -4.26 23.99 -8.31
N GLY A 19 -3.79 23.88 -9.57
CA GLY A 19 -3.55 25.03 -10.43
C GLY A 19 -4.81 25.81 -10.76
N VAL A 20 -5.89 25.10 -11.14
CA VAL A 20 -7.21 25.70 -11.40
C VAL A 20 -7.76 26.39 -10.14
N PHE A 21 -7.68 25.72 -8.98
CA PHE A 21 -8.11 26.30 -7.71
C PHE A 21 -7.35 27.59 -7.37
N LEU A 22 -6.02 27.59 -7.57
CA LEU A 22 -5.20 28.78 -7.35
C LEU A 22 -5.65 29.96 -8.23
N VAL A 23 -5.92 29.71 -9.50
CA VAL A 23 -6.34 30.76 -10.44
C VAL A 23 -7.72 31.29 -10.05
N LEU A 24 -8.70 30.42 -9.81
CA LEU A 24 -10.07 30.83 -9.54
C LEU A 24 -10.25 31.51 -8.18
N ASP A 25 -9.62 31.00 -7.12
CA ASP A 25 -9.86 31.46 -5.77
C ASP A 25 -8.85 32.48 -5.26
N ASN A 26 -7.71 32.65 -5.95
CA ASN A 26 -6.68 33.60 -5.51
C ASN A 26 -6.33 34.66 -6.59
N ILE A 27 -6.02 34.25 -7.82
CA ILE A 27 -5.55 35.18 -8.84
C ILE A 27 -6.69 36.07 -9.35
N ILE A 28 -7.83 35.49 -9.71
CA ILE A 28 -8.97 36.26 -10.22
C ILE A 28 -9.50 37.22 -9.17
N PRO A 29 -9.77 36.84 -7.91
CA PRO A 29 -10.17 37.79 -6.88
C PRO A 29 -9.13 38.87 -6.60
N PHE A 30 -7.82 38.51 -6.60
CA PHE A 30 -6.75 39.50 -6.43
C PHE A 30 -6.76 40.62 -7.51
N LEU A 31 -7.07 40.22 -8.77
CA LEU A 31 -7.11 41.18 -9.90
C LEU A 31 -8.42 41.95 -9.98
N THR A 32 -9.53 41.42 -9.47
CA THR A 32 -10.87 41.97 -9.65
C THR A 32 -11.42 42.71 -8.42
N THR A 33 -10.87 42.44 -7.24
CA THR A 33 -11.36 43.07 -5.99
C THR A 33 -10.66 44.39 -5.76
N PRO A 34 -11.39 45.52 -5.58
CA PRO A 34 -10.78 46.78 -5.23
C PRO A 34 -10.03 46.70 -3.89
N MET A 35 -8.89 47.32 -3.80
CA MET A 35 -7.95 47.25 -2.66
C MET A 35 -8.49 47.78 -1.32
N GLN A 36 -9.78 48.07 -1.20
CA GLN A 36 -10.37 48.65 0.02
C GLN A 36 -11.18 47.58 0.76
N GLY A 37 -10.58 47.00 1.80
CA GLY A 37 -11.32 46.43 2.91
C GLY A 37 -11.55 44.90 2.97
N SER A 38 -11.02 44.08 2.08
CA SER A 38 -11.05 42.62 2.31
C SER A 38 -9.80 42.18 3.09
N GLY A 39 -9.97 41.73 4.34
CA GLY A 39 -8.90 41.23 5.21
C GLY A 39 -8.22 39.94 4.73
N VAL A 40 -8.35 39.59 3.47
CA VAL A 40 -7.77 38.38 2.87
C VAL A 40 -6.45 38.76 2.20
N ALA A 41 -5.36 38.22 2.72
CA ALA A 41 -4.01 38.45 2.21
C ALA A 41 -3.75 37.56 0.96
N TYR A 42 -4.45 37.80 -0.15
CA TYR A 42 -4.26 37.07 -1.41
C TYR A 42 -2.79 37.01 -1.85
N GLY A 43 -2.04 38.08 -1.64
CA GLY A 43 -0.61 38.15 -1.94
C GLY A 43 0.21 37.13 -1.13
N ALA A 44 -0.16 36.87 0.13
CA ALA A 44 0.51 35.90 0.96
C ALA A 44 0.23 34.47 0.48
N HIS A 45 -1.00 34.16 0.03
CA HIS A 45 -1.35 32.88 -0.53
C HIS A 45 -0.63 32.62 -1.86
N ILE A 46 -0.62 33.58 -2.76
CA ILE A 46 0.09 33.48 -4.05
C ILE A 46 1.60 33.35 -3.81
N GLY A 47 2.17 34.16 -2.91
CA GLY A 47 3.58 34.08 -2.55
C GLY A 47 3.99 32.73 -1.94
N GLY A 48 3.18 32.21 -1.01
CA GLY A 48 3.38 30.90 -0.40
C GLY A 48 3.31 29.75 -1.42
N PHE A 49 2.35 29.81 -2.35
CA PHE A 49 2.23 28.84 -3.42
C PHE A 49 3.44 28.87 -4.36
N LEU A 50 3.88 30.05 -4.81
CA LEU A 50 5.04 30.19 -5.69
C LEU A 50 6.32 29.71 -4.99
N ALA A 51 6.50 30.02 -3.72
CA ALA A 51 7.63 29.56 -2.93
C ALA A 51 7.62 28.02 -2.78
N GLY A 52 6.46 27.45 -2.45
CA GLY A 52 6.30 25.98 -2.35
C GLY A 52 6.54 25.27 -3.68
N LEU A 53 6.01 25.80 -4.78
CA LEU A 53 6.22 25.27 -6.12
C LEU A 53 7.68 25.33 -6.55
N SER A 54 8.34 26.47 -6.28
CA SER A 54 9.76 26.66 -6.58
C SER A 54 10.64 25.71 -5.77
N LEU A 55 10.31 25.50 -4.50
CA LEU A 55 11.02 24.54 -3.63
C LEU A 55 10.80 23.10 -4.12
N ALA A 56 9.58 22.71 -4.44
CA ALA A 56 9.27 21.39 -4.98
C ALA A 56 10.01 21.13 -6.30
N TYR A 57 9.99 22.12 -7.20
CA TYR A 57 10.74 22.05 -8.46
C TYR A 57 12.26 21.97 -8.25
N ALA A 58 12.79 22.72 -7.28
CA ALA A 58 14.21 22.68 -6.93
C ALA A 58 14.60 21.31 -6.37
N VAL A 59 13.77 20.71 -5.51
CA VAL A 59 13.98 19.35 -4.97
C VAL A 59 13.97 18.30 -6.09
N ASP A 60 13.05 18.42 -7.04
CA ASP A 60 12.94 17.47 -8.17
C ASP A 60 14.07 17.62 -9.19
N ARG A 61 14.58 18.85 -9.41
CA ARG A 61 15.61 19.14 -10.43
C ARG A 61 17.03 19.16 -9.90
N LEU A 62 17.19 19.29 -8.58
CA LEU A 62 18.49 19.36 -7.90
C LEU A 62 18.74 18.15 -6.97
N PRO A 63 18.53 16.91 -7.42
CA PRO A 63 18.83 15.73 -6.60
C PRO A 63 20.32 15.67 -6.19
N GLY A 64 21.19 16.37 -6.93
CA GLY A 64 22.65 16.43 -6.65
C GLY A 64 23.06 17.36 -5.53
N LEU A 65 22.30 18.40 -5.17
CA LEU A 65 22.69 19.37 -4.15
C LEU A 65 22.37 18.91 -2.72
N LEU A 66 21.32 18.11 -2.54
CA LEU A 66 20.97 17.49 -1.25
C LEU A 66 21.76 16.19 -0.99
N HIS A 67 22.41 15.62 -2.01
CA HIS A 67 23.22 14.40 -1.91
C HIS A 67 24.71 14.67 -1.61
N LEU A 68 25.09 15.89 -1.28
CA LEU A 68 26.49 16.23 -1.00
C LEU A 68 27.05 15.61 0.27
N ARG A 69 26.35 14.66 0.91
CA ARG A 69 26.87 13.96 2.10
C ARG A 69 26.39 12.52 2.31
N THR A 70 26.22 11.74 1.27
CA THR A 70 26.17 10.28 1.45
C THR A 70 27.12 9.59 0.49
N SER A 71 28.19 9.16 1.08
CA SER A 71 29.31 8.42 0.49
C SER A 71 28.87 7.30 -0.46
N ALA A 72 29.31 7.33 -1.71
CA ALA A 72 29.08 6.33 -2.74
C ALA A 72 29.33 4.84 -2.36
N PRO A 73 30.16 4.49 -1.35
CA PRO A 73 30.36 3.11 -0.94
C PRO A 73 29.16 2.46 -0.22
N LYS A 74 28.25 3.26 0.38
CA LYS A 74 27.07 2.69 1.08
C LYS A 74 25.99 2.16 0.14
N VAL A 75 25.80 2.76 -1.04
CA VAL A 75 24.76 2.34 -1.99
C VAL A 75 25.08 1.00 -2.65
N ALA A 76 26.33 0.79 -3.04
CA ALA A 76 26.77 -0.48 -3.62
C ALA A 76 26.70 -1.64 -2.59
N LYS A 77 27.16 -1.41 -1.36
CA LYS A 77 27.07 -2.38 -0.27
C LYS A 77 25.64 -2.71 0.08
N HIS A 78 24.78 -1.69 0.21
CA HIS A 78 23.34 -1.87 0.50
C HIS A 78 22.61 -2.65 -0.60
N ARG A 79 22.97 -2.45 -1.86
CA ARG A 79 22.39 -3.20 -3.00
C ARG A 79 22.85 -4.67 -2.99
N THR A 80 24.09 -4.94 -2.65
CA THR A 80 24.61 -6.31 -2.53
C THR A 80 23.97 -7.03 -1.34
N ASP A 81 23.84 -6.35 -0.19
CA ASP A 81 23.20 -6.88 1.01
C ASP A 81 21.71 -7.16 0.78
N LEU A 82 21.05 -6.38 -0.06
CA LEU A 82 19.64 -6.59 -0.45
C LEU A 82 19.45 -7.81 -1.34
N VAL A 83 20.27 -7.94 -2.37
CA VAL A 83 20.20 -9.10 -3.28
C VAL A 83 20.48 -10.38 -2.48
N SER A 84 21.46 -10.35 -1.57
CA SER A 84 21.74 -11.49 -0.70
C SER A 84 20.58 -11.82 0.23
N ALA A 85 19.89 -10.83 0.81
CA ALA A 85 18.75 -11.03 1.69
C ALA A 85 17.55 -11.65 0.97
N ILE A 86 17.26 -11.20 -0.26
CA ILE A 86 16.17 -11.76 -1.08
C ILE A 86 16.51 -13.21 -1.48
N THR A 87 17.76 -13.45 -1.92
CA THR A 87 18.20 -14.81 -2.29
C THR A 87 18.14 -15.75 -1.08
N ASP A 88 18.55 -15.29 0.10
CA ASP A 88 18.46 -16.03 1.35
C ASP A 88 17.02 -16.43 1.69
N ILE A 89 16.08 -15.49 1.62
CA ILE A 89 14.65 -15.78 1.83
C ILE A 89 14.13 -16.83 0.83
N VAL A 90 14.46 -16.65 -0.47
CA VAL A 90 14.02 -17.57 -1.52
C VAL A 90 14.55 -18.98 -1.26
N GLN A 91 15.85 -19.10 -0.97
CA GLN A 91 16.47 -20.39 -0.67
C GLN A 91 15.89 -21.03 0.59
N SER A 92 15.70 -20.25 1.66
CA SER A 92 15.09 -20.73 2.90
C SER A 92 13.68 -21.28 2.69
N VAL A 93 12.85 -20.61 1.86
CA VAL A 93 11.53 -21.12 1.50
C VAL A 93 11.64 -22.42 0.70
N ASP A 94 12.57 -22.51 -0.26
CA ASP A 94 12.74 -23.69 -1.11
C ASP A 94 13.29 -24.91 -0.34
N HIS A 95 14.10 -24.67 0.71
CA HIS A 95 14.61 -25.72 1.60
C HIS A 95 13.66 -26.05 2.77
N GLY A 96 12.53 -25.38 2.91
CA GLY A 96 11.57 -25.59 4.00
C GLY A 96 11.95 -24.93 5.33
N GLU A 97 12.97 -24.07 5.35
CA GLU A 97 13.40 -23.29 6.53
C GLU A 97 12.50 -22.07 6.74
N LEU A 98 11.18 -22.32 6.87
CA LEU A 98 10.16 -21.27 6.81
C LEU A 98 10.24 -20.30 7.99
N ALA A 99 10.68 -20.74 9.16
CA ALA A 99 10.87 -19.85 10.32
C ALA A 99 11.97 -18.81 10.05
N HIS A 100 13.08 -19.23 9.44
CA HIS A 100 14.16 -18.32 9.04
C HIS A 100 13.68 -17.35 7.95
N ALA A 101 13.01 -17.87 6.91
CA ALA A 101 12.43 -17.06 5.84
C ALA A 101 11.46 -16.00 6.38
N ALA A 102 10.58 -16.36 7.33
CA ALA A 102 9.64 -15.46 7.96
C ALA A 102 10.34 -14.34 8.75
N HIS A 103 11.34 -14.71 9.54
CA HIS A 103 12.14 -13.72 10.30
C HIS A 103 12.82 -12.72 9.36
N ARG A 104 13.48 -13.20 8.32
CA ARG A 104 14.15 -12.35 7.31
C ARG A 104 13.16 -11.48 6.53
N TYR A 105 12.02 -12.03 6.12
CA TYR A 105 10.98 -11.27 5.42
C TYR A 105 10.44 -10.11 6.26
N LEU A 106 10.19 -10.33 7.55
CA LEU A 106 9.68 -9.29 8.45
C LEU A 106 10.68 -8.14 8.66
N GLN A 107 11.97 -8.39 8.50
CA GLN A 107 13.03 -7.38 8.55
C GLN A 107 13.12 -6.51 7.29
N LEU A 108 12.48 -6.88 6.18
CA LEU A 108 12.46 -6.07 4.96
C LEU A 108 11.64 -4.79 5.19
N GLU A 109 12.32 -3.64 5.19
CA GLU A 109 11.71 -2.36 5.57
C GLU A 109 10.84 -1.76 4.48
N ASN A 110 11.20 -1.90 3.20
CA ASN A 110 10.47 -1.21 2.13
C ASN A 110 9.77 -2.17 1.15
N SER A 111 8.69 -1.66 0.53
CA SER A 111 7.84 -2.40 -0.42
C SER A 111 8.59 -2.82 -1.68
N ARG A 112 9.59 -2.04 -2.12
CA ARG A 112 10.39 -2.38 -3.32
C ARG A 112 11.23 -3.64 -3.08
N GLN A 113 11.71 -3.86 -1.87
CA GLN A 113 12.45 -5.07 -1.49
C GLN A 113 11.50 -6.26 -1.45
N ARG A 114 10.37 -6.14 -0.74
CA ARG A 114 9.36 -7.19 -0.65
C ARG A 114 8.76 -7.52 -2.02
N GLY A 115 8.69 -6.54 -2.93
CA GLY A 115 8.23 -6.69 -4.30
C GLY A 115 9.07 -7.62 -5.18
N GLN A 116 10.31 -7.94 -4.77
CA GLN A 116 11.18 -8.87 -5.50
C GLN A 116 10.89 -10.34 -5.20
N LEU A 117 10.15 -10.63 -4.14
CA LEU A 117 9.75 -11.99 -3.78
C LEU A 117 8.49 -12.40 -4.55
N ALA A 118 8.45 -13.62 -5.05
CA ALA A 118 7.23 -14.16 -5.66
C ALA A 118 6.07 -14.18 -4.65
N THR A 119 4.87 -13.80 -5.10
CA THR A 119 3.65 -13.77 -4.28
C THR A 119 3.39 -15.11 -3.61
N SER A 120 3.60 -16.22 -4.31
CA SER A 120 3.47 -17.57 -3.76
C SER A 120 4.37 -17.85 -2.56
N LYS A 121 5.63 -17.37 -2.59
CA LYS A 121 6.57 -17.53 -1.47
C LYS A 121 6.16 -16.70 -0.25
N VAL A 122 5.66 -15.50 -0.47
CA VAL A 122 5.15 -14.64 0.62
C VAL A 122 3.92 -15.28 1.27
N ILE A 123 3.04 -15.92 0.49
CA ILE A 123 1.89 -16.65 0.99
C ILE A 123 2.33 -17.85 1.84
N VAL A 124 3.32 -18.61 1.39
CA VAL A 124 3.89 -19.72 2.17
C VAL A 124 4.42 -19.25 3.52
N ILE A 125 5.15 -18.13 3.55
CA ILE A 125 5.65 -17.52 4.79
C ILE A 125 4.48 -17.12 5.72
N GLY A 126 3.44 -16.48 5.16
CA GLY A 126 2.26 -16.06 5.93
C GLY A 126 1.51 -17.26 6.53
N ASN A 127 1.30 -18.31 5.75
CA ASN A 127 0.66 -19.53 6.22
C ASN A 127 1.47 -20.24 7.32
N HIS A 128 2.79 -20.35 7.15
CA HIS A 128 3.66 -20.91 8.16
C HIS A 128 3.55 -20.17 9.52
N LEU A 129 3.53 -18.85 9.48
CA LEU A 129 3.35 -18.05 10.70
C LEU A 129 1.99 -18.31 11.36
N LEU A 130 0.95 -18.46 10.55
CA LEU A 130 -0.39 -18.75 11.06
C LEU A 130 -0.48 -20.13 11.71
N GLU A 131 0.06 -21.15 11.05
CA GLU A 131 0.09 -22.54 11.53
C GLU A 131 0.92 -22.71 12.81
N ASN A 132 1.94 -21.87 12.99
CA ASN A 132 2.79 -21.89 14.18
C ASN A 132 2.32 -20.93 15.30
N GLY A 133 1.07 -20.47 15.26
CA GLY A 133 0.47 -19.70 16.34
C GLY A 133 0.91 -18.22 16.38
N HIS A 134 1.35 -17.65 15.27
CA HIS A 134 1.73 -16.25 15.13
C HIS A 134 0.75 -15.46 14.23
N PRO A 135 -0.55 -15.40 14.55
CA PRO A 135 -1.56 -14.79 13.67
C PRO A 135 -1.32 -13.29 13.42
N ASP A 136 -0.75 -12.54 14.38
CA ASP A 136 -0.46 -11.12 14.20
C ASP A 136 0.65 -10.87 13.17
N LEU A 137 1.68 -11.71 13.19
CA LEU A 137 2.75 -11.65 12.20
C LEU A 137 2.26 -12.11 10.81
N ALA A 138 1.48 -13.17 10.76
CA ALA A 138 0.84 -13.65 9.53
C ALA A 138 -0.04 -12.56 8.91
N LEU A 139 -0.87 -11.91 9.71
CA LEU A 139 -1.72 -10.80 9.26
C LEU A 139 -0.89 -9.64 8.71
N THR A 140 0.23 -9.33 9.33
CA THR A 140 1.16 -8.29 8.84
C THR A 140 1.71 -8.66 7.45
N VAL A 141 2.12 -9.91 7.25
CA VAL A 141 2.62 -10.42 5.96
C VAL A 141 1.55 -10.31 4.88
N PHE A 142 0.34 -10.82 5.14
CA PHE A 142 -0.75 -10.79 4.18
C PHE A 142 -1.22 -9.37 3.85
N ARG A 143 -1.35 -8.49 4.85
CA ARG A 143 -1.74 -7.08 4.63
C ARG A 143 -0.72 -6.31 3.79
N ARG A 144 0.58 -6.51 4.04
CA ARG A 144 1.64 -5.93 3.20
C ARG A 144 1.51 -6.40 1.76
N LEU A 145 1.33 -7.70 1.55
CA LEU A 145 1.18 -8.27 0.21
C LEU A 145 -0.02 -7.69 -0.52
N ILE A 146 -1.20 -7.66 0.11
CA ILE A 146 -2.44 -7.12 -0.45
C ILE A 146 -2.30 -5.64 -0.79
N ALA A 147 -1.75 -4.84 0.13
CA ALA A 147 -1.62 -3.40 -0.06
C ALA A 147 -0.58 -3.00 -1.11
N GLU A 148 0.52 -3.76 -1.19
CA GLU A 148 1.65 -3.43 -2.05
C GLU A 148 1.51 -3.95 -3.47
N ARG A 149 0.66 -4.97 -3.70
CA ARG A 149 0.54 -5.67 -4.99
C ARG A 149 -0.91 -6.01 -5.35
N PRO A 150 -1.80 -5.03 -5.49
CA PRO A 150 -3.24 -5.26 -5.67
C PRO A 150 -3.62 -5.98 -6.97
N GLY A 151 -2.69 -6.17 -7.91
CA GLY A 151 -2.92 -6.86 -9.18
C GLY A 151 -2.26 -8.24 -9.30
N ASP A 152 -1.57 -8.72 -8.27
CA ASP A 152 -0.84 -9.98 -8.36
C ASP A 152 -1.78 -11.21 -8.36
N VAL A 153 -1.38 -12.23 -9.12
CA VAL A 153 -2.04 -13.55 -9.10
C VAL A 153 -1.80 -14.23 -7.76
N GLY A 154 -2.84 -14.82 -7.17
CA GLY A 154 -2.78 -15.53 -5.90
C GLY A 154 -3.14 -14.68 -4.68
N LEU A 155 -3.59 -13.44 -4.88
CA LEU A 155 -4.08 -12.60 -3.78
C LEU A 155 -5.31 -13.17 -3.08
N ASP A 156 -6.12 -13.97 -3.76
CA ASP A 156 -7.21 -14.76 -3.18
C ASP A 156 -6.76 -15.55 -1.94
N ARG A 157 -5.58 -16.20 -2.02
CA ARG A 157 -4.96 -16.90 -0.89
C ARG A 157 -4.46 -15.97 0.21
N ALA A 158 -3.97 -14.79 -0.15
CA ALA A 158 -3.54 -13.80 0.82
C ALA A 158 -4.73 -13.24 1.61
N TYR A 159 -5.85 -12.97 0.93
CA TYR A 159 -7.11 -12.57 1.58
C TYR A 159 -7.65 -13.67 2.49
N LEU A 160 -7.65 -14.92 2.04
CA LEU A 160 -8.06 -16.06 2.86
C LEU A 160 -7.19 -16.17 4.12
N GLY A 161 -5.85 -16.10 3.98
CA GLY A 161 -4.91 -16.12 5.10
C GLY A 161 -5.10 -14.95 6.08
N ALA A 162 -5.35 -13.74 5.56
CA ALA A 162 -5.65 -12.57 6.39
C ALA A 162 -6.96 -12.75 7.18
N GLY A 163 -7.99 -13.33 6.56
CA GLY A 163 -9.25 -13.70 7.20
C GLY A 163 -9.04 -14.69 8.35
N LYS A 164 -8.30 -15.77 8.10
CA LYS A 164 -7.95 -16.76 9.12
C LYS A 164 -7.18 -16.12 10.29
N ALA A 165 -6.20 -15.26 10.00
CA ALA A 165 -5.44 -14.56 11.02
C ALA A 165 -6.33 -13.62 11.86
N MET A 166 -7.31 -12.96 11.24
CA MET A 166 -8.26 -12.10 11.95
C MET A 166 -9.21 -12.87 12.87
N MET A 167 -9.54 -14.12 12.56
CA MET A 167 -10.37 -14.98 13.42
C MET A 167 -9.75 -15.23 14.80
N HIS A 168 -8.44 -15.10 14.95
CA HIS A 168 -7.74 -15.21 16.23
C HIS A 168 -7.83 -13.95 17.10
N LYS A 169 -8.40 -12.86 16.59
CA LYS A 169 -8.56 -11.60 17.35
C LYS A 169 -9.93 -11.52 18.03
N ALA A 170 -9.96 -11.03 19.26
CA ALA A 170 -11.18 -10.97 20.07
C ALA A 170 -12.35 -10.18 19.42
N ARG A 171 -12.06 -9.22 18.53
CA ARG A 171 -13.05 -8.45 17.75
C ARG A 171 -12.77 -8.51 16.26
N GLY A 172 -12.29 -9.65 15.81
CA GLY A 172 -11.82 -9.82 14.43
C GLY A 172 -12.88 -10.30 13.45
N ALA A 173 -14.04 -10.77 13.91
CA ALA A 173 -15.06 -11.42 13.10
C ALA A 173 -15.51 -10.58 11.89
N THR A 174 -15.91 -9.32 12.10
CA THR A 174 -16.33 -8.43 11.03
C THR A 174 -15.24 -8.20 9.98
N SER A 175 -13.99 -7.99 10.42
CA SER A 175 -12.88 -7.82 9.49
C SER A 175 -12.55 -9.13 8.76
N ALA A 176 -12.61 -10.27 9.44
CA ALA A 176 -12.41 -11.59 8.86
C ALA A 176 -13.46 -11.86 7.77
N TYR A 177 -14.73 -11.53 8.04
CA TYR A 177 -15.83 -11.64 7.08
C TYR A 177 -15.51 -10.92 5.77
N HIS A 178 -15.07 -9.67 5.83
CA HIS A 178 -14.69 -8.91 4.63
C HIS A 178 -13.48 -9.50 3.90
N TYR A 179 -12.51 -10.05 4.62
CA TYR A 179 -11.39 -10.74 3.99
C TYR A 179 -11.81 -12.00 3.25
N PHE A 180 -12.73 -12.79 3.82
CA PHE A 180 -13.24 -14.00 3.16
C PHE A 180 -14.09 -13.67 1.94
N LEU A 181 -14.92 -12.61 1.97
CA LEU A 181 -15.63 -12.14 0.79
C LEU A 181 -14.67 -11.75 -0.33
N ALA A 182 -13.64 -10.95 -0.02
CA ALA A 182 -12.63 -10.55 -1.00
C ALA A 182 -11.84 -11.76 -1.55
N ALA A 183 -11.60 -12.78 -0.73
CA ALA A 183 -10.99 -14.02 -1.18
C ALA A 183 -11.88 -14.75 -2.20
N ILE A 184 -13.19 -14.80 -1.98
CA ILE A 184 -14.17 -15.41 -2.91
C ILE A 184 -14.24 -14.62 -4.22
N ASP A 185 -14.29 -13.29 -4.15
CA ASP A 185 -14.37 -12.42 -5.32
C ASP A 185 -13.17 -12.56 -6.27
N LEU A 186 -11.99 -12.86 -5.71
CA LEU A 186 -10.75 -13.05 -6.46
C LEU A 186 -10.44 -14.51 -6.78
N ALA A 187 -11.18 -15.47 -6.21
CA ALA A 187 -10.87 -16.88 -6.26
C ALA A 187 -10.89 -17.45 -7.68
N GLN A 188 -9.82 -18.15 -8.02
CA GLN A 188 -9.69 -18.90 -9.27
C GLN A 188 -10.01 -20.40 -9.10
N SER A 189 -10.17 -20.90 -7.87
CA SER A 189 -10.45 -22.30 -7.58
C SER A 189 -11.69 -22.48 -6.71
N GLN A 190 -12.47 -23.53 -7.01
CA GLN A 190 -13.64 -23.91 -6.22
C GLN A 190 -13.29 -24.39 -4.81
N GLU A 191 -12.07 -24.86 -4.60
CA GLU A 191 -11.57 -25.27 -3.29
C GLU A 191 -11.44 -24.06 -2.36
N LEU A 192 -10.83 -22.97 -2.84
CA LEU A 192 -10.66 -21.75 -2.06
C LEU A 192 -12.02 -21.11 -1.73
N ILE A 193 -12.95 -21.11 -2.70
CA ILE A 193 -14.31 -20.62 -2.47
C ILE A 193 -14.98 -21.39 -1.34
N ARG A 194 -14.94 -22.72 -1.38
CA ARG A 194 -15.53 -23.58 -0.33
C ARG A 194 -14.89 -23.35 1.03
N GLU A 195 -13.57 -23.18 1.06
CA GLU A 195 -12.87 -22.91 2.30
C GLU A 195 -13.25 -21.55 2.89
N ALA A 196 -13.31 -20.50 2.08
CA ALA A 196 -13.73 -19.17 2.53
C ALA A 196 -15.20 -19.17 3.00
N GLN A 197 -16.12 -19.85 2.29
CA GLN A 197 -17.51 -20.02 2.69
C GLN A 197 -17.65 -20.75 4.02
N TYR A 198 -16.84 -21.76 4.26
CA TYR A 198 -16.82 -22.46 5.56
C TYR A 198 -16.53 -21.49 6.71
N TYR A 199 -15.52 -20.61 6.56
CA TYR A 199 -15.19 -19.62 7.58
C TYR A 199 -16.27 -18.53 7.73
N LEU A 200 -16.93 -18.12 6.64
CA LEU A 200 -18.06 -17.20 6.72
C LEU A 200 -19.20 -17.78 7.55
N HIS A 201 -19.54 -19.05 7.28
CA HIS A 201 -20.58 -19.74 8.04
C HIS A 201 -20.24 -19.89 9.54
N MET A 202 -18.96 -20.13 9.86
CA MET A 202 -18.50 -20.15 11.26
C MET A 202 -18.65 -18.79 11.97
N ILE A 203 -18.51 -17.69 11.25
CA ILE A 203 -18.71 -16.35 11.82
C ILE A 203 -20.18 -16.13 12.11
N GLU A 204 -21.07 -16.45 11.15
CA GLU A 204 -22.52 -16.29 11.27
C GLU A 204 -23.14 -17.11 12.42
N GLN A 205 -22.53 -18.23 12.78
CA GLN A 205 -23.01 -19.06 13.90
C GLN A 205 -22.60 -18.55 15.29
N LYS A 206 -21.66 -17.59 15.36
CA LYS A 206 -21.13 -17.05 16.62
C LYS A 206 -21.80 -15.75 17.07
N ASP A 207 -22.53 -15.10 16.16
CA ASP A 207 -23.33 -13.91 16.41
C ASP A 207 -24.77 -14.31 16.84
#